data_6591aaf8df30ef4296d0c5441c53fd78
#
_entry.id   6591aaf8df30ef4296d0c5441c53fd78
#
_cell.length_a   1.000
_cell.length_b   1.000
_cell.length_c   1.000
_cell.angle_alpha   90.00
_cell.angle_beta   90.00
_cell.angle_gamma   90.00
#
_symmetry.space_group_name_H-M   'P 1'
#
loop_
_entity.id
_entity.type
_entity.pdbx_description
1 polymer ?
#
loop_
_entity_poly.entity_id
_entity_poly.type
_entity_poly.pdbx_seq_one_letter_code
_entity_poly.pdbx_strand_id
1 'polypeptide(L)'
;KGTYNILVSEVGRRQGDDLHLLLVNDASGEHTFIASDIYRGGIYVYKTEISNENDGGIKWYLESLHNETTEDARSILQTADSMYSSWVLSSDMLHGRLAELKETRAEHGLWARINNGKLRGEAFKNNYQTYQIGYDTAFKDRDGGSMNEWLGGAAFEYAKGNMSYGNGSGEQQTVAVMLYGSKYSQLGDRVDIVLKHGQMKGDIDTFGIAADRRDYKSRATALSLEYGKRFQREQGVYLEPQAQLLVSHINGEAAVTDYGIRVESEGINSAVGRIGLEVGQKYQRSSAYIKASLLHEFGGRADTVLTLGDETLCDCRDYSGSWWELNLGGELELGKNNDLYFDVARSFG
;
A
#
# COMPACT_ATOMS: atom_id res chain seq x y z
N LYS A 1 -2.01 -33.70 -45.57
CA LYS A 1 -1.97 -33.64 -44.11
C LYS A 1 -1.17 -32.43 -43.68
N GLY A 2 -1.77 -31.57 -42.90
CA GLY A 2 -1.11 -30.38 -42.38
C GLY A 2 -1.82 -29.84 -41.17
N THR A 3 -1.07 -29.09 -40.35
CA THR A 3 -1.61 -28.31 -39.25
C THR A 3 -1.63 -26.84 -39.63
N TYR A 4 -2.75 -26.19 -39.48
CA TYR A 4 -2.99 -24.80 -39.87
C TYR A 4 -3.43 -23.99 -38.67
N ASN A 5 -2.95 -22.76 -38.55
CA ASN A 5 -3.41 -21.83 -37.55
C ASN A 5 -4.60 -21.04 -38.08
N ILE A 6 -5.66 -20.98 -37.31
CA ILE A 6 -6.81 -20.11 -37.56
C ILE A 6 -6.58 -18.84 -36.72
N LEU A 7 -6.54 -17.71 -37.39
CA LEU A 7 -6.54 -16.40 -36.75
C LEU A 7 -7.96 -15.86 -36.77
N VAL A 8 -8.59 -15.75 -35.62
CA VAL A 8 -9.93 -15.17 -35.47
C VAL A 8 -9.79 -13.70 -35.14
N SER A 9 -10.51 -12.83 -35.83
CA SER A 9 -10.58 -11.42 -35.51
C SER A 9 -12.04 -10.98 -35.43
N GLU A 10 -12.43 -10.32 -34.36
CA GLU A 10 -13.76 -9.77 -34.20
C GLU A 10 -13.80 -8.34 -34.77
N VAL A 11 -14.82 -8.07 -35.60
CA VAL A 11 -15.07 -6.73 -36.17
C VAL A 11 -16.53 -6.36 -35.87
N GLY A 12 -16.75 -5.33 -35.05
CA GLY A 12 -18.09 -4.87 -34.73
C GLY A 12 -18.46 -5.03 -33.23
N ARG A 13 -19.76 -5.13 -32.93
CA ARG A 13 -20.25 -5.36 -31.57
C ARG A 13 -20.01 -6.80 -31.16
N ARG A 14 -19.47 -7.00 -29.96
CA ARG A 14 -19.27 -8.31 -29.35
C ARG A 14 -20.62 -9.07 -29.26
N GLN A 15 -20.67 -10.26 -29.80
CA GLN A 15 -21.69 -11.26 -29.48
C GLN A 15 -21.21 -12.07 -28.28
N GLY A 16 -22.14 -12.60 -27.46
CA GLY A 16 -21.82 -13.29 -26.22
C GLY A 16 -20.77 -14.40 -26.33
N ASP A 17 -20.33 -14.89 -25.16
CA ASP A 17 -19.20 -15.82 -25.05
C ASP A 17 -19.47 -17.23 -25.63
N ASP A 18 -20.73 -17.64 -25.68
CA ASP A 18 -21.13 -18.94 -26.27
C ASP A 18 -21.40 -18.79 -27.76
N LEU A 19 -20.50 -19.31 -28.58
CA LEU A 19 -20.57 -19.28 -30.00
C LEU A 19 -20.55 -20.73 -30.50
N HIS A 20 -21.27 -21.02 -31.58
CA HIS A 20 -21.12 -22.27 -32.34
C HIS A 20 -21.08 -21.87 -33.81
N LEU A 21 -19.94 -21.30 -34.20
CA LEU A 21 -19.78 -20.70 -35.52
C LEU A 21 -18.85 -21.55 -36.39
N LEU A 22 -19.37 -22.07 -37.52
CA LEU A 22 -18.56 -22.85 -38.46
C LEU A 22 -17.44 -21.95 -39.05
N LEU A 23 -16.20 -22.32 -38.79
CA LEU A 23 -15.00 -21.65 -39.32
C LEU A 23 -14.48 -22.34 -40.57
N VAL A 24 -14.36 -23.68 -40.54
CA VAL A 24 -13.78 -24.46 -41.62
C VAL A 24 -14.57 -25.74 -41.79
N ASN A 25 -14.84 -26.11 -43.06
CA ASN A 25 -15.38 -27.41 -43.45
C ASN A 25 -14.29 -28.15 -44.24
N ASP A 26 -13.63 -29.11 -43.60
CA ASP A 26 -12.61 -29.95 -44.20
C ASP A 26 -13.23 -31.27 -44.66
N ALA A 27 -13.66 -31.30 -45.90
CA ALA A 27 -14.26 -32.48 -46.48
C ALA A 27 -13.28 -33.67 -46.59
N SER A 28 -12.00 -33.44 -46.56
CA SER A 28 -10.97 -34.50 -46.61
C SER A 28 -10.73 -35.17 -45.29
N GLY A 29 -10.97 -34.43 -44.16
CA GLY A 29 -10.64 -34.89 -42.82
C GLY A 29 -9.15 -35.09 -42.54
N GLU A 30 -8.27 -34.53 -43.39
CA GLU A 30 -6.83 -34.73 -43.30
C GLU A 30 -6.08 -33.58 -42.64
N HIS A 31 -6.77 -32.49 -42.31
CA HIS A 31 -6.15 -31.28 -41.75
C HIS A 31 -6.52 -31.09 -40.30
N THR A 32 -5.58 -30.54 -39.54
CA THR A 32 -5.78 -30.11 -38.16
C THR A 32 -5.71 -28.62 -38.11
N PHE A 33 -6.65 -27.99 -37.41
CA PHE A 33 -6.68 -26.55 -37.19
C PHE A 33 -6.48 -26.26 -35.73
N ILE A 34 -5.72 -25.21 -35.46
CA ILE A 34 -5.43 -24.70 -34.13
C ILE A 34 -5.78 -23.21 -34.13
N ALA A 35 -6.57 -22.76 -33.18
CA ALA A 35 -6.81 -21.33 -32.99
C ALA A 35 -5.68 -20.72 -32.19
N SER A 36 -5.29 -19.52 -32.58
CA SER A 36 -4.32 -18.72 -31.80
C SER A 36 -5.06 -17.67 -31.01
N ASP A 37 -4.61 -17.45 -29.76
CA ASP A 37 -5.09 -16.32 -28.97
C ASP A 37 -4.80 -15.01 -29.68
N ILE A 38 -5.72 -14.05 -29.54
CA ILE A 38 -5.60 -12.75 -30.18
C ILE A 38 -5.14 -11.74 -29.13
N TYR A 39 -3.91 -11.29 -29.29
CA TYR A 39 -3.38 -10.19 -28.48
C TYR A 39 -3.65 -8.86 -29.21
N ARG A 40 -4.60 -8.08 -28.71
CA ARG A 40 -4.84 -6.72 -29.20
C ARG A 40 -3.97 -5.69 -28.50
N GLY A 41 -3.20 -6.14 -27.51
CA GLY A 41 -2.29 -5.33 -26.72
C GLY A 41 -3.01 -4.55 -25.61
N GLY A 42 -2.30 -4.32 -24.50
CA GLY A 42 -2.77 -3.46 -23.42
C GLY A 42 -3.66 -4.16 -22.40
N ILE A 43 -4.97 -4.01 -22.47
CA ILE A 43 -5.88 -4.40 -21.37
C ILE A 43 -6.21 -5.89 -21.42
N TYR A 44 -6.56 -6.42 -22.61
CA TYR A 44 -7.08 -7.79 -22.76
C TYR A 44 -6.28 -8.64 -23.74
N VAL A 45 -6.24 -9.93 -23.43
CA VAL A 45 -5.95 -11.02 -24.36
C VAL A 45 -7.24 -11.78 -24.65
N TYR A 46 -7.51 -12.04 -25.92
CA TYR A 46 -8.70 -12.79 -26.34
C TYR A 46 -8.32 -14.25 -26.55
N LYS A 47 -8.88 -15.11 -25.72
CA LYS A 47 -8.74 -16.56 -25.81
C LYS A 47 -9.73 -17.12 -26.84
N THR A 48 -9.23 -17.96 -27.72
CA THR A 48 -10.02 -18.56 -28.79
C THR A 48 -10.13 -20.06 -28.56
N GLU A 49 -11.35 -20.56 -28.37
CA GLU A 49 -11.63 -21.98 -28.26
C GLU A 49 -12.32 -22.46 -29.51
N ILE A 50 -11.79 -23.57 -30.11
CA ILE A 50 -12.38 -24.20 -31.23
C ILE A 50 -12.65 -25.69 -30.96
N SER A 51 -13.73 -26.21 -31.50
CA SER A 51 -14.06 -27.63 -31.49
C SER A 51 -14.12 -28.20 -32.91
N ASN A 52 -14.25 -29.51 -33.03
CA ASN A 52 -14.53 -30.14 -34.30
C ASN A 52 -15.60 -31.22 -34.19
N GLU A 53 -16.38 -31.38 -35.27
CA GLU A 53 -17.37 -32.42 -35.39
C GLU A 53 -17.10 -33.26 -36.66
N ASN A 54 -17.36 -34.56 -36.56
CA ASN A 54 -17.16 -35.51 -37.64
C ASN A 54 -18.52 -35.83 -38.30
N ASP A 55 -18.78 -35.22 -39.45
CA ASP A 55 -20.03 -35.42 -40.20
C ASP A 55 -19.75 -35.45 -41.72
N GLY A 56 -19.25 -36.59 -42.18
CA GLY A 56 -18.86 -36.75 -43.59
C GLY A 56 -17.62 -35.95 -44.03
N GLY A 57 -16.84 -35.54 -43.10
CA GLY A 57 -15.67 -34.65 -43.11
C GLY A 57 -15.46 -34.10 -41.71
N ILE A 58 -14.49 -33.22 -41.50
CA ILE A 58 -14.27 -32.56 -40.22
C ILE A 58 -14.70 -31.08 -40.33
N LYS A 59 -15.68 -30.69 -39.51
CA LYS A 59 -16.14 -29.31 -39.40
C LYS A 59 -15.54 -28.69 -38.12
N TRP A 60 -14.92 -27.55 -38.27
CA TRP A 60 -14.30 -26.82 -37.16
C TRP A 60 -15.13 -25.61 -36.82
N TYR A 61 -15.51 -25.49 -35.54
CA TYR A 61 -16.37 -24.44 -35.02
C TYR A 61 -15.62 -23.58 -34.04
N LEU A 62 -15.92 -22.29 -34.02
CA LEU A 62 -15.57 -21.40 -32.94
C LEU A 62 -16.61 -21.58 -31.84
N GLU A 63 -16.18 -22.02 -30.65
CA GLU A 63 -17.04 -22.26 -29.49
C GLU A 63 -17.10 -21.10 -28.57
N SER A 64 -15.95 -20.46 -28.33
CA SER A 64 -15.90 -19.28 -27.49
C SER A 64 -14.82 -18.30 -27.92
N LEU A 65 -15.06 -17.04 -27.63
CA LEU A 65 -14.10 -15.96 -27.74
C LEU A 65 -14.27 -15.06 -26.49
N HIS A 66 -13.52 -15.34 -25.44
CA HIS A 66 -13.58 -14.58 -24.19
C HIS A 66 -12.28 -13.80 -23.98
N ASN A 67 -12.41 -12.67 -23.26
CA ASN A 67 -11.27 -11.86 -22.94
C ASN A 67 -10.78 -12.15 -21.50
N GLU A 68 -9.47 -12.21 -21.35
CA GLU A 68 -8.79 -12.23 -20.07
C GLU A 68 -7.97 -10.95 -19.91
N THR A 69 -7.94 -10.40 -18.69
CA THR A 69 -7.09 -9.26 -18.39
C THR A 69 -5.61 -9.66 -18.51
N THR A 70 -4.82 -8.86 -19.21
CA THR A 70 -3.37 -9.09 -19.32
C THR A 70 -2.68 -8.94 -17.98
N GLU A 71 -1.55 -9.63 -17.78
CA GLU A 71 -0.72 -9.45 -16.59
C GLU A 71 -0.14 -8.03 -16.50
N ASP A 72 0.09 -7.38 -17.65
CA ASP A 72 0.53 -5.98 -17.70
C ASP A 72 -0.55 -5.05 -17.13
N ALA A 73 -1.80 -5.18 -17.56
CA ALA A 73 -2.92 -4.39 -17.04
C ALA A 73 -3.13 -4.64 -15.54
N ARG A 74 -3.05 -5.90 -15.08
CA ARG A 74 -3.13 -6.23 -13.65
C ARG A 74 -2.02 -5.56 -12.85
N SER A 75 -0.78 -5.55 -13.36
CA SER A 75 0.34 -4.89 -12.69
C SER A 75 0.14 -3.37 -12.59
N ILE A 76 -0.45 -2.74 -13.61
CA ILE A 76 -0.80 -1.31 -13.57
C ILE A 76 -1.84 -1.03 -12.47
N LEU A 77 -2.88 -1.86 -12.35
CA LEU A 77 -3.89 -1.73 -11.30
C LEU A 77 -3.31 -1.86 -9.89
N GLN A 78 -2.31 -2.70 -9.68
CA GLN A 78 -1.64 -2.91 -8.38
C GLN A 78 -0.84 -1.70 -7.88
N THR A 79 -0.62 -0.68 -8.71
CA THR A 79 0.03 0.56 -8.25
C THR A 79 -0.79 1.29 -7.18
N ALA A 80 -2.12 1.23 -7.25
CA ALA A 80 -3.00 1.80 -6.23
C ALA A 80 -2.81 1.10 -4.87
N ASP A 81 -2.70 -0.24 -4.87
CA ASP A 81 -2.46 -1.06 -3.67
C ASP A 81 -1.15 -0.65 -2.98
N SER A 82 -0.10 -0.46 -3.78
CA SER A 82 1.21 -0.10 -3.25
C SER A 82 1.25 1.33 -2.70
N MET A 83 0.56 2.28 -3.35
CA MET A 83 0.44 3.66 -2.89
C MET A 83 -0.32 3.74 -1.56
N TYR A 84 -1.48 3.09 -1.47
CA TYR A 84 -2.29 3.02 -0.26
C TYR A 84 -1.49 2.45 0.91
N SER A 85 -0.95 1.26 0.73
CA SER A 85 -0.23 0.54 1.79
C SER A 85 1.02 1.28 2.27
N SER A 86 1.77 1.89 1.34
CA SER A 86 2.97 2.68 1.68
C SER A 86 2.60 3.95 2.47
N TRP A 87 1.50 4.62 2.10
CA TRP A 87 1.06 5.83 2.78
C TRP A 87 0.58 5.55 4.20
N VAL A 88 -0.29 4.55 4.38
CA VAL A 88 -0.82 4.13 5.69
C VAL A 88 0.33 3.72 6.61
N LEU A 89 1.23 2.87 6.14
CA LEU A 89 2.39 2.43 6.90
C LEU A 89 3.26 3.60 7.37
N SER A 90 3.63 4.51 6.46
CA SER A 90 4.51 5.63 6.81
C SER A 90 3.82 6.68 7.69
N SER A 91 2.50 6.77 7.65
CA SER A 91 1.73 7.68 8.50
C SER A 91 1.67 7.23 9.96
N ASP A 92 1.80 5.93 10.20
CA ASP A 92 1.83 5.35 11.54
C ASP A 92 3.20 5.45 12.24
N MET A 93 4.28 5.56 11.48
CA MET A 93 5.66 5.51 12.01
C MET A 93 6.00 6.59 13.04
N LEU A 94 5.36 7.77 13.00
CA LEU A 94 5.72 8.87 13.90
C LEU A 94 5.29 8.65 15.35
N HIS A 95 4.26 7.83 15.59
CA HIS A 95 3.80 7.53 16.95
C HIS A 95 4.89 6.86 17.82
N GLY A 96 5.74 6.05 17.23
CA GLY A 96 6.92 5.54 17.95
C GLY A 96 7.80 6.65 18.51
N ARG A 97 8.04 7.75 17.76
CA ARG A 97 8.82 8.90 18.24
C ARG A 97 8.15 9.61 19.40
N LEU A 98 6.84 9.81 19.34
CA LEU A 98 6.11 10.50 20.41
C LEU A 98 6.13 9.72 21.72
N ALA A 99 6.13 8.40 21.66
CA ALA A 99 6.31 7.55 22.85
C ALA A 99 7.70 7.71 23.49
N GLU A 100 8.75 7.93 22.69
CA GLU A 100 10.13 8.15 23.13
C GLU A 100 10.30 9.49 23.87
N LEU A 101 9.66 10.56 23.37
CA LEU A 101 9.79 11.90 23.93
C LEU A 101 9.37 11.99 25.40
N LYS A 102 8.55 11.08 25.88
CA LYS A 102 8.18 10.94 27.29
C LYS A 102 9.38 10.59 28.18
N GLU A 103 10.33 9.85 27.65
CA GLU A 103 11.48 9.35 28.38
C GLU A 103 12.60 10.38 28.42
N THR A 104 12.75 11.18 27.37
CA THR A 104 13.73 12.24 27.26
C THR A 104 13.18 13.53 27.88
N ARG A 105 13.72 14.00 28.96
CA ARG A 105 13.36 15.31 29.58
C ARG A 105 13.94 16.51 28.83
N ALA A 106 14.27 16.33 27.53
CA ALA A 106 14.82 17.41 26.73
C ALA A 106 13.76 18.48 26.43
N GLU A 107 14.03 19.73 26.76
CA GLU A 107 13.10 20.85 26.52
C GLU A 107 12.93 21.14 25.00
N HIS A 108 13.92 20.77 24.20
CA HIS A 108 13.94 20.91 22.75
C HIS A 108 15.02 20.01 22.16
N GLY A 109 14.81 19.51 20.96
CA GLY A 109 15.77 18.62 20.31
C GLY A 109 15.59 18.44 18.83
N LEU A 110 16.69 18.23 18.14
CA LEU A 110 16.72 17.74 16.77
C LEU A 110 16.77 16.21 16.81
N TRP A 111 16.02 15.55 15.95
CA TRP A 111 16.05 14.11 15.83
C TRP A 111 16.09 13.66 14.38
N ALA A 112 16.59 12.47 14.17
CA ALA A 112 16.54 11.80 12.88
C ALA A 112 16.20 10.32 13.08
N ARG A 113 15.44 9.75 12.13
CA ARG A 113 15.05 8.34 12.11
C ARG A 113 15.24 7.75 10.72
N ILE A 114 15.67 6.51 10.69
CA ILE A 114 15.76 5.70 9.48
C ILE A 114 14.95 4.44 9.70
N ASN A 115 14.01 4.16 8.80
CA ASN A 115 13.27 2.90 8.80
C ASN A 115 13.55 2.15 7.49
N ASN A 116 13.74 0.85 7.60
CA ASN A 116 13.89 -0.04 6.46
C ASN A 116 12.94 -1.21 6.63
N GLY A 117 12.28 -1.61 5.57
CA GLY A 117 11.35 -2.71 5.68
C GLY A 117 10.93 -3.32 4.35
N LYS A 118 10.09 -4.31 4.47
CA LYS A 118 9.45 -4.99 3.35
C LYS A 118 7.96 -5.02 3.59
N LEU A 119 7.23 -4.45 2.66
CA LEU A 119 5.78 -4.54 2.62
C LEU A 119 5.40 -5.56 1.55
N ARG A 120 4.45 -6.42 1.88
CA ARG A 120 3.91 -7.41 0.95
C ARG A 120 2.40 -7.30 0.97
N GLY A 121 1.83 -6.96 -0.16
CA GLY A 121 0.42 -7.14 -0.44
C GLY A 121 0.18 -8.46 -1.16
N GLU A 122 -1.07 -8.71 -1.53
CA GLU A 122 -1.47 -9.92 -2.24
C GLU A 122 -0.70 -10.09 -3.56
N ALA A 123 -0.52 -9.01 -4.30
CA ALA A 123 0.03 -9.03 -5.65
C ALA A 123 1.23 -8.10 -5.85
N PHE A 124 1.77 -7.50 -4.81
CA PHE A 124 2.96 -6.66 -4.89
C PHE A 124 3.91 -6.87 -3.72
N LYS A 125 5.17 -6.49 -3.93
CA LYS A 125 6.21 -6.40 -2.89
C LYS A 125 6.88 -5.04 -2.99
N ASN A 126 7.14 -4.41 -1.84
CA ASN A 126 7.86 -3.16 -1.73
C ASN A 126 8.99 -3.29 -0.71
N ASN A 127 10.23 -3.07 -1.14
CA ASN A 127 11.36 -2.89 -0.24
C ASN A 127 11.55 -1.39 -0.06
N TYR A 128 11.26 -0.87 1.12
CA TYR A 128 11.25 0.57 1.37
C TYR A 128 12.33 1.01 2.36
N GLN A 129 12.73 2.27 2.21
CA GLN A 129 13.54 3.02 3.15
C GLN A 129 12.89 4.37 3.39
N THR A 130 12.77 4.77 4.67
CA THR A 130 12.20 6.05 5.07
C THR A 130 13.20 6.79 5.95
N TYR A 131 13.41 8.04 5.64
CA TYR A 131 14.27 8.97 6.35
C TYR A 131 13.42 10.09 6.89
N GLN A 132 13.48 10.32 8.19
CA GLN A 132 12.77 11.41 8.86
C GLN A 132 13.76 12.27 9.62
N ILE A 133 13.55 13.57 9.58
CA ILE A 133 14.26 14.56 10.42
C ILE A 133 13.25 15.53 10.98
N GLY A 134 13.36 15.83 12.26
CA GLY A 134 12.40 16.72 12.89
C GLY A 134 13.01 17.48 14.08
N TYR A 135 12.21 18.41 14.57
CA TYR A 135 12.53 19.24 15.72
C TYR A 135 11.35 19.29 16.68
N ASP A 136 11.62 19.04 17.94
CA ASP A 136 10.65 19.03 19.03
C ASP A 136 10.90 20.19 19.97
N THR A 137 9.86 20.68 20.62
CA THR A 137 9.94 21.65 21.72
C THR A 137 8.88 21.36 22.79
N ALA A 138 9.26 21.49 24.03
CA ALA A 138 8.33 21.41 25.16
C ALA A 138 7.75 22.79 25.45
N PHE A 139 6.45 22.85 25.67
CA PHE A 139 5.72 24.05 26.07
C PHE A 139 5.36 23.94 27.53
N LYS A 140 5.98 24.79 28.39
CA LYS A 140 5.65 24.86 29.79
C LYS A 140 4.47 25.80 30.03
N ASP A 141 3.52 25.36 30.84
CA ASP A 141 2.38 26.20 31.22
C ASP A 141 2.86 27.38 32.06
N ARG A 142 2.34 28.59 31.80
CA ARG A 142 2.76 29.83 32.44
C ARG A 142 2.44 29.91 33.94
N ASP A 143 1.49 29.11 34.39
CA ASP A 143 0.96 29.22 35.75
C ASP A 143 1.67 28.40 36.83
N GLY A 144 2.85 27.87 36.56
CA GLY A 144 3.75 27.28 37.55
C GLY A 144 3.22 26.15 38.42
N GLY A 145 2.04 25.68 38.15
CA GLY A 145 1.34 24.76 39.02
C GLY A 145 0.64 23.65 38.28
N SER A 146 1.28 22.80 37.67
CA SER A 146 0.86 21.44 37.37
C SER A 146 1.55 20.91 36.12
N MET A 147 2.22 19.86 36.27
CA MET A 147 3.01 19.06 35.38
C MET A 147 2.22 18.43 34.21
N ASN A 148 1.45 19.20 33.48
CA ASN A 148 0.97 18.81 32.16
C ASN A 148 1.95 19.41 31.14
N GLU A 149 2.89 18.62 30.68
CA GLU A 149 3.82 19.03 29.65
C GLU A 149 3.20 18.81 28.28
N TRP A 150 3.13 19.88 27.49
CA TRP A 150 2.85 19.80 26.05
C TRP A 150 4.16 19.74 25.31
N LEU A 151 4.22 18.83 24.37
CA LEU A 151 5.33 18.72 23.46
C LEU A 151 4.80 18.87 22.05
N GLY A 152 5.49 19.59 21.20
CA GLY A 152 5.10 19.74 19.81
C GLY A 152 6.31 19.84 18.92
N GLY A 153 6.12 19.51 17.66
CA GLY A 153 7.21 19.52 16.70
C GLY A 153 6.74 19.48 15.27
N ALA A 154 7.74 19.56 14.41
CA ALA A 154 7.58 19.40 12.97
C ALA A 154 8.65 18.46 12.43
N ALA A 155 8.33 17.72 11.40
CA ALA A 155 9.25 16.83 10.74
C ALA A 155 9.08 16.84 9.21
N PHE A 156 10.16 16.47 8.56
CA PHE A 156 10.24 16.18 7.14
C PHE A 156 10.50 14.70 6.94
N GLU A 157 9.85 14.10 5.93
CA GLU A 157 10.02 12.72 5.54
C GLU A 157 10.40 12.61 4.07
N TYR A 158 11.37 11.77 3.78
CA TYR A 158 11.67 11.24 2.47
C TYR A 158 11.62 9.71 2.53
N ALA A 159 10.82 9.09 1.69
CA ALA A 159 10.77 7.64 1.57
C ALA A 159 11.01 7.21 0.12
N LYS A 160 11.71 6.08 -0.05
CA LYS A 160 11.94 5.42 -1.33
C LYS A 160 11.54 3.95 -1.20
N GLY A 161 10.82 3.43 -2.21
CA GLY A 161 10.42 2.04 -2.30
C GLY A 161 10.77 1.46 -3.67
N ASN A 162 11.28 0.23 -3.69
CA ASN A 162 11.46 -0.56 -4.91
C ASN A 162 10.35 -1.61 -4.94
N MET A 163 9.52 -1.55 -5.98
CA MET A 163 8.32 -2.35 -6.11
C MET A 163 8.50 -3.46 -7.12
N SER A 164 7.88 -4.59 -6.83
CA SER A 164 7.73 -5.70 -7.77
C SER A 164 6.26 -6.09 -7.79
N TYR A 165 5.70 -6.19 -8.97
CA TYR A 165 4.34 -6.62 -9.25
C TYR A 165 4.37 -7.99 -9.94
N GLY A 166 3.21 -8.54 -10.27
CA GLY A 166 3.13 -9.84 -10.94
C GLY A 166 3.95 -9.88 -12.24
N ASN A 167 3.79 -8.88 -13.09
CA ASN A 167 4.50 -8.75 -14.36
C ASN A 167 5.06 -7.34 -14.57
N GLY A 168 5.68 -6.77 -13.53
CA GLY A 168 6.23 -5.44 -13.60
C GLY A 168 7.12 -5.10 -12.40
N SER A 169 7.83 -4.01 -12.51
CA SER A 169 8.59 -3.41 -11.41
C SER A 169 8.54 -1.88 -11.51
N GLY A 170 8.89 -1.21 -10.41
CA GLY A 170 8.93 0.25 -10.39
C GLY A 170 9.55 0.80 -9.14
N GLU A 171 9.68 2.11 -9.10
CA GLU A 171 10.14 2.84 -7.93
C GLU A 171 9.04 3.78 -7.42
N GLN A 172 8.96 3.96 -6.12
CA GLN A 172 8.11 4.96 -5.50
C GLN A 172 8.92 5.86 -4.59
N GLN A 173 8.64 7.15 -4.64
CA GLN A 173 9.21 8.16 -3.76
C GLN A 173 8.09 8.93 -3.07
N THR A 174 8.24 9.17 -1.77
CA THR A 174 7.33 9.99 -0.98
C THR A 174 8.11 11.12 -0.32
N VAL A 175 7.57 12.31 -0.43
CA VAL A 175 8.06 13.49 0.30
C VAL A 175 6.89 14.03 1.12
N ALA A 176 7.07 14.17 2.43
CA ALA A 176 6.03 14.65 3.31
C ALA A 176 6.55 15.58 4.39
N VAL A 177 5.64 16.42 4.90
CA VAL A 177 5.82 17.24 6.09
C VAL A 177 4.82 16.79 7.16
N MET A 178 5.24 16.86 8.42
CA MET A 178 4.43 16.45 9.56
C MET A 178 4.46 17.55 10.63
N LEU A 179 3.30 17.77 11.23
CA LEU A 179 3.14 18.54 12.46
C LEU A 179 2.58 17.60 13.51
N TYR A 180 3.10 17.66 14.72
CA TYR A 180 2.66 16.78 15.77
C TYR A 180 2.68 17.45 17.12
N GLY A 181 1.88 16.92 18.04
CA GLY A 181 1.83 17.33 19.42
C GLY A 181 1.47 16.17 20.33
N SER A 182 2.01 16.21 21.54
CA SER A 182 1.72 15.26 22.61
C SER A 182 1.38 15.98 23.87
N LYS A 183 0.47 15.41 24.64
CA LYS A 183 0.19 15.82 26.01
C LYS A 183 0.37 14.66 26.96
N TYR A 184 1.18 14.88 27.99
CA TYR A 184 1.43 13.91 29.04
C TYR A 184 0.84 14.37 30.35
N SER A 185 0.28 13.43 31.11
CA SER A 185 -0.23 13.62 32.47
C SER A 185 0.66 12.89 33.46
N GLN A 186 0.73 13.40 34.68
CA GLN A 186 1.39 12.72 35.81
C GLN A 186 0.77 11.36 36.14
N LEU A 187 -0.50 11.17 35.82
CA LEU A 187 -1.21 9.93 36.04
C LEU A 187 -0.91 8.87 34.98
N GLY A 188 0.01 9.18 34.04
CA GLY A 188 0.44 8.27 32.96
C GLY A 188 -0.39 8.34 31.70
N ASP A 189 -1.37 9.25 31.62
CA ASP A 189 -2.15 9.45 30.39
C ASP A 189 -1.31 10.16 29.34
N ARG A 190 -1.48 9.76 28.07
CA ARG A 190 -0.83 10.35 26.89
C ARG A 190 -1.86 10.53 25.78
N VAL A 191 -1.84 11.69 25.15
CA VAL A 191 -2.61 11.97 23.93
C VAL A 191 -1.67 12.52 22.90
N ASP A 192 -1.63 11.88 21.73
CA ASP A 192 -0.82 12.28 20.58
C ASP A 192 -1.70 12.64 19.41
N ILE A 193 -1.33 13.69 18.71
CA ILE A 193 -1.94 14.11 17.46
C ILE A 193 -0.86 14.30 16.40
N VAL A 194 -1.07 13.77 15.21
CA VAL A 194 -0.15 13.90 14.08
C VAL A 194 -0.93 14.29 12.84
N LEU A 195 -0.53 15.37 12.19
CA LEU A 195 -0.98 15.76 10.86
C LEU A 195 0.17 15.56 9.88
N LYS A 196 -0.05 14.80 8.83
CA LYS A 196 0.91 14.53 7.76
C LYS A 196 0.32 14.93 6.41
N HIS A 197 1.11 15.64 5.61
CA HIS A 197 0.76 15.96 4.22
C HIS A 197 1.97 15.71 3.33
N GLY A 198 1.73 15.09 2.16
CA GLY A 198 2.84 14.75 1.29
C GLY A 198 2.42 14.47 -0.14
N GLN A 199 3.44 14.16 -0.93
CA GLN A 199 3.33 13.77 -2.32
C GLN A 199 4.06 12.46 -2.56
N MET A 200 3.38 11.55 -3.22
CA MET A 200 3.92 10.30 -3.74
C MET A 200 4.11 10.42 -5.25
N LYS A 201 5.24 9.93 -5.74
CA LYS A 201 5.55 9.79 -7.16
C LYS A 201 6.14 8.41 -7.37
N GLY A 202 5.90 7.82 -8.51
CA GLY A 202 6.53 6.57 -8.88
C GLY A 202 6.32 6.28 -10.35
N ASP A 203 6.88 5.18 -10.74
CA ASP A 203 6.76 4.61 -12.06
C ASP A 203 6.45 3.12 -11.97
N ILE A 204 5.99 2.56 -13.05
CA ILE A 204 5.88 1.13 -13.28
C ILE A 204 6.30 0.82 -14.71
N ASP A 205 7.17 -0.16 -14.87
CA ASP A 205 7.52 -0.80 -16.13
C ASP A 205 6.95 -2.22 -16.11
N THR A 206 6.13 -2.57 -17.09
CA THR A 206 5.61 -3.94 -17.27
C THR A 206 6.44 -4.70 -18.30
N PHE A 207 6.44 -6.04 -18.23
CA PHE A 207 7.36 -6.89 -18.98
C PHE A 207 6.66 -7.86 -19.94
N GLY A 208 5.34 -7.78 -20.09
CA GLY A 208 4.55 -8.68 -20.92
C GLY A 208 4.59 -8.39 -22.41
N ILE A 209 3.65 -8.98 -23.12
CA ILE A 209 3.52 -8.82 -24.58
C ILE A 209 3.22 -7.38 -24.98
N ALA A 210 2.51 -6.66 -24.10
CA ALA A 210 2.24 -5.23 -24.22
C ALA A 210 3.07 -4.46 -23.17
N ALA A 211 4.37 -4.73 -23.11
CA ALA A 211 5.28 -4.04 -22.21
C ALA A 211 5.02 -2.52 -22.26
N ASP A 212 4.76 -1.93 -21.10
CA ASP A 212 4.27 -0.57 -20.99
C ASP A 212 4.95 0.15 -19.82
N ARG A 213 4.97 1.46 -19.88
CA ARG A 213 5.51 2.30 -18.83
C ARG A 213 4.50 3.37 -18.43
N ARG A 214 4.42 3.62 -17.13
CA ARG A 214 3.58 4.67 -16.58
C ARG A 214 4.28 5.36 -15.41
N ASP A 215 4.29 6.67 -15.47
CA ASP A 215 4.58 7.51 -14.31
C ASP A 215 3.28 7.87 -13.59
N TYR A 216 3.30 7.92 -12.27
CA TYR A 216 2.16 8.33 -11.46
C TYR A 216 2.56 9.34 -10.37
N LYS A 217 1.60 10.17 -9.99
CA LYS A 217 1.79 11.20 -8.97
C LYS A 217 0.51 11.48 -8.23
N SER A 218 0.54 11.33 -6.91
CA SER A 218 -0.60 11.65 -6.05
C SER A 218 -0.17 12.48 -4.84
N ARG A 219 -1.13 13.18 -4.23
CA ARG A 219 -0.98 13.85 -2.94
C ARG A 219 -1.81 13.12 -1.91
N ALA A 220 -1.34 13.13 -0.66
CA ALA A 220 -2.05 12.50 0.42
C ALA A 220 -1.95 13.31 1.71
N THR A 221 -2.98 13.18 2.54
CA THR A 221 -3.07 13.81 3.86
C THR A 221 -3.52 12.75 4.86
N ALA A 222 -2.93 12.76 6.05
CA ALA A 222 -3.33 11.88 7.14
C ALA A 222 -3.41 12.66 8.45
N LEU A 223 -4.38 12.31 9.28
CA LEU A 223 -4.54 12.78 10.64
C LEU A 223 -4.64 11.56 11.55
N SER A 224 -3.79 11.52 12.57
CA SER A 224 -3.79 10.47 13.58
C SER A 224 -4.00 11.03 14.96
N LEU A 225 -4.80 10.33 15.75
CA LEU A 225 -5.02 10.58 17.17
C LEU A 225 -4.78 9.28 17.93
N GLU A 226 -3.89 9.31 18.92
CA GLU A 226 -3.60 8.16 19.78
C GLU A 226 -3.78 8.56 21.26
N TYR A 227 -4.36 7.67 22.03
CA TYR A 227 -4.43 7.73 23.48
C TYR A 227 -3.73 6.51 24.07
N GLY A 228 -2.88 6.73 25.07
CA GLY A 228 -2.24 5.68 25.86
C GLY A 228 -2.30 5.98 27.34
N LYS A 229 -2.30 4.94 28.16
CA LYS A 229 -2.23 5.08 29.61
C LYS A 229 -1.21 4.13 30.19
N ARG A 230 -0.12 4.70 30.74
CA ARG A 230 0.96 3.91 31.34
C ARG A 230 0.68 3.66 32.83
N PHE A 231 0.60 2.39 33.18
CA PHE A 231 0.56 1.90 34.55
C PHE A 231 1.94 1.40 34.94
N GLN A 232 2.63 2.20 35.74
CA GLN A 232 3.98 1.87 36.20
C GLN A 232 3.93 1.09 37.51
N ARG A 233 4.74 0.05 37.62
CA ARG A 233 4.93 -0.76 38.83
C ARG A 233 6.32 -0.55 39.39
N GLU A 234 6.56 -1.14 40.57
CA GLU A 234 7.90 -1.19 41.18
C GLU A 234 8.92 -1.81 40.24
N GLN A 235 10.18 -1.47 40.36
CA GLN A 235 11.31 -1.93 39.56
C GLN A 235 11.27 -1.51 38.07
N GLY A 236 10.48 -0.48 37.72
CA GLY A 236 10.47 0.10 36.40
C GLY A 236 9.64 -0.66 35.35
N VAL A 237 8.95 -1.71 35.76
CA VAL A 237 8.01 -2.45 34.87
C VAL A 237 6.77 -1.60 34.62
N TYR A 238 6.30 -1.56 33.38
CA TYR A 238 5.06 -0.85 33.02
C TYR A 238 4.19 -1.64 32.05
N LEU A 239 2.91 -1.30 32.07
CA LEU A 239 1.88 -1.75 31.14
C LEU A 239 1.22 -0.51 30.56
N GLU A 240 1.10 -0.45 29.23
CA GLU A 240 0.48 0.69 28.53
C GLU A 240 -0.52 0.22 27.48
N PRO A 241 -1.83 0.13 27.78
CA PRO A 241 -2.85 0.02 26.79
C PRO A 241 -2.90 1.29 25.93
N GLN A 242 -3.15 1.12 24.62
CA GLN A 242 -3.16 2.16 23.63
C GLN A 242 -4.35 2.01 22.70
N ALA A 243 -4.93 3.11 22.23
CA ALA A 243 -5.93 3.16 21.20
C ALA A 243 -5.62 4.30 20.24
N GLN A 244 -5.73 4.05 18.93
CA GLN A 244 -5.41 5.02 17.88
C GLN A 244 -6.49 5.00 16.80
N LEU A 245 -6.71 6.16 16.21
CA LEU A 245 -7.46 6.33 14.97
C LEU A 245 -6.60 7.12 13.98
N LEU A 246 -6.32 6.52 12.83
CA LEU A 246 -5.64 7.15 11.70
C LEU A 246 -6.65 7.31 10.57
N VAL A 247 -6.94 8.54 10.17
CA VAL A 247 -7.74 8.83 8.99
C VAL A 247 -6.85 9.43 7.91
N SER A 248 -7.01 8.98 6.67
CA SER A 248 -6.21 9.49 5.56
C SER A 248 -7.01 9.61 4.27
N HIS A 249 -6.56 10.53 3.42
CA HIS A 249 -7.06 10.72 2.08
C HIS A 249 -5.89 10.76 1.11
N ILE A 250 -5.95 9.92 0.08
CA ILE A 250 -5.04 9.92 -1.06
C ILE A 250 -5.82 10.41 -2.25
N ASN A 251 -5.35 11.45 -2.93
CA ASN A 251 -6.04 12.00 -4.09
C ASN A 251 -6.04 10.99 -5.23
N GLY A 252 -7.10 11.00 -6.01
CA GLY A 252 -7.14 10.31 -7.29
C GLY A 252 -6.12 10.85 -8.27
N GLU A 253 -5.84 10.08 -9.28
CA GLU A 253 -4.93 10.44 -10.36
C GLU A 253 -5.47 10.00 -11.71
N ALA A 254 -5.00 10.66 -12.76
CA ALA A 254 -5.20 10.27 -14.14
C ALA A 254 -3.87 10.35 -14.88
N ALA A 255 -3.52 9.28 -15.57
CA ALA A 255 -2.30 9.19 -16.36
C ALA A 255 -2.54 8.38 -17.63
N VAL A 256 -1.65 8.49 -18.59
CA VAL A 256 -1.66 7.67 -19.81
C VAL A 256 -0.32 6.95 -19.86
N THR A 257 -0.35 5.65 -20.13
CA THR A 257 0.86 4.85 -20.31
C THR A 257 1.50 5.12 -21.67
N ASP A 258 2.73 4.70 -21.86
CA ASP A 258 3.43 4.85 -23.16
C ASP A 258 2.71 4.11 -24.28
N TYR A 259 2.03 2.99 -23.99
CA TYR A 259 1.21 2.25 -24.95
C TYR A 259 -0.12 2.93 -25.28
N GLY A 260 -0.53 3.92 -24.45
CA GLY A 260 -1.75 4.69 -24.64
C GLY A 260 -2.93 4.26 -23.76
N ILE A 261 -2.73 3.38 -22.77
CA ILE A 261 -3.77 3.03 -21.79
C ILE A 261 -3.99 4.24 -20.90
N ARG A 262 -5.22 4.75 -20.88
CA ARG A 262 -5.65 5.76 -19.92
C ARG A 262 -6.00 5.08 -18.60
N VAL A 263 -5.36 5.51 -17.53
CA VAL A 263 -5.57 5.03 -16.16
C VAL A 263 -6.18 6.15 -15.35
N GLU A 264 -7.36 5.93 -14.79
CA GLU A 264 -8.05 6.88 -13.92
C GLU A 264 -8.35 6.18 -12.59
N SER A 265 -7.72 6.64 -11.51
CA SER A 265 -7.96 6.14 -10.16
C SER A 265 -8.69 7.19 -9.34
N GLU A 266 -9.75 6.80 -8.66
CA GLU A 266 -10.44 7.66 -7.70
C GLU A 266 -9.60 7.87 -6.44
N GLY A 267 -9.97 8.88 -5.64
CA GLY A 267 -9.32 9.14 -4.35
C GLY A 267 -9.67 8.07 -3.32
N ILE A 268 -8.70 7.68 -2.51
CA ILE A 268 -8.85 6.66 -1.47
C ILE A 268 -9.05 7.34 -0.12
N ASN A 269 -10.15 7.04 0.55
CA ASN A 269 -10.40 7.44 1.94
C ASN A 269 -10.19 6.23 2.84
N SER A 270 -9.35 6.37 3.87
CA SER A 270 -8.96 5.31 4.79
C SER A 270 -9.22 5.74 6.23
N ALA A 271 -9.63 4.79 7.05
CA ALA A 271 -9.80 4.97 8.49
C ALA A 271 -9.33 3.71 9.22
N VAL A 272 -8.11 3.72 9.74
CA VAL A 272 -7.51 2.60 10.49
C VAL A 272 -7.66 2.86 11.98
N GLY A 273 -8.34 1.95 12.66
CA GLY A 273 -8.36 1.86 14.12
C GLY A 273 -7.30 0.88 14.60
N ARG A 274 -6.62 1.22 15.71
CA ARG A 274 -5.65 0.34 16.39
C ARG A 274 -6.00 0.27 17.87
N ILE A 275 -5.94 -0.93 18.43
CA ILE A 275 -5.86 -1.17 19.87
C ILE A 275 -4.59 -1.95 20.16
N GLY A 276 -3.83 -1.52 21.15
CA GLY A 276 -2.52 -2.12 21.46
C GLY A 276 -2.29 -2.25 22.96
N LEU A 277 -1.38 -3.15 23.28
CA LEU A 277 -0.88 -3.34 24.63
C LEU A 277 0.63 -3.42 24.57
N GLU A 278 1.29 -2.49 25.26
CA GLU A 278 2.73 -2.44 25.43
C GLU A 278 3.11 -2.87 26.84
N VAL A 279 4.06 -3.77 26.96
CA VAL A 279 4.69 -4.19 28.21
C VAL A 279 6.16 -3.89 28.09
N GLY A 280 6.69 -3.12 29.02
CA GLY A 280 8.08 -2.76 29.00
C GLY A 280 8.69 -2.66 30.38
N GLN A 281 10.01 -2.47 30.39
CA GLN A 281 10.79 -2.23 31.59
C GLN A 281 11.76 -1.09 31.34
N LYS A 282 11.74 -0.12 32.26
CA LYS A 282 12.68 0.99 32.29
C LYS A 282 13.80 0.69 33.28
N TYR A 283 15.01 0.85 32.79
CA TYR A 283 16.23 0.81 33.57
C TYR A 283 16.76 2.24 33.79
N GLN A 284 17.89 2.39 34.47
CA GLN A 284 18.44 3.73 34.73
C GLN A 284 18.74 4.51 33.45
N ARG A 285 19.27 3.84 32.41
CA ARG A 285 19.74 4.46 31.15
C ARG A 285 19.27 3.72 29.89
N SER A 286 18.26 2.89 30.04
CA SER A 286 17.70 2.14 28.89
C SER A 286 16.27 1.73 29.16
N SER A 287 15.54 1.42 28.12
CA SER A 287 14.24 0.77 28.19
C SER A 287 14.14 -0.32 27.15
N ALA A 288 13.29 -1.29 27.40
CA ALA A 288 12.92 -2.30 26.44
C ALA A 288 11.43 -2.59 26.54
N TYR A 289 10.79 -2.87 25.43
CA TYR A 289 9.36 -3.18 25.39
C TYR A 289 9.01 -4.20 24.31
N ILE A 290 7.85 -4.82 24.52
CA ILE A 290 7.13 -5.61 23.53
C ILE A 290 5.73 -5.02 23.44
N LYS A 291 5.26 -4.80 22.21
CA LYS A 291 3.91 -4.28 21.94
C LYS A 291 3.18 -5.24 20.99
N ALA A 292 1.94 -5.56 21.32
CA ALA A 292 1.02 -6.28 20.44
C ALA A 292 -0.17 -5.39 20.12
N SER A 293 -0.54 -5.30 18.86
CA SER A 293 -1.64 -4.46 18.39
C SER A 293 -2.55 -5.23 17.45
N LEU A 294 -3.85 -4.96 17.52
CA LEU A 294 -4.85 -5.33 16.53
C LEU A 294 -5.25 -4.08 15.78
N LEU A 295 -5.18 -4.13 14.46
CA LEU A 295 -5.55 -3.04 13.56
C LEU A 295 -6.74 -3.46 12.71
N HIS A 296 -7.58 -2.48 12.37
CA HIS A 296 -8.71 -2.69 11.47
C HIS A 296 -8.88 -1.47 10.55
N GLU A 297 -8.90 -1.71 9.25
CA GLU A 297 -9.30 -0.72 8.24
C GLU A 297 -10.81 -0.76 8.05
N PHE A 298 -11.49 0.35 8.32
CA PHE A 298 -12.95 0.50 8.22
C PHE A 298 -13.41 0.96 6.84
N GLY A 299 -12.51 1.34 5.97
CA GLY A 299 -12.76 1.87 4.63
C GLY A 299 -11.68 1.44 3.65
N GLY A 300 -11.11 2.39 2.90
CA GLY A 300 -9.99 2.10 2.01
C GLY A 300 -10.42 1.47 0.69
N ARG A 301 -11.44 2.04 0.03
CA ARG A 301 -11.84 1.62 -1.31
C ARG A 301 -11.07 2.41 -2.37
N ALA A 302 -10.58 1.71 -3.39
CA ALA A 302 -9.96 2.28 -4.57
C ALA A 302 -10.65 1.76 -5.83
N ASP A 303 -11.24 2.66 -6.61
CA ASP A 303 -11.82 2.35 -7.91
C ASP A 303 -10.86 2.87 -8.99
N THR A 304 -10.42 1.98 -9.87
CA THR A 304 -9.51 2.30 -10.98
C THR A 304 -10.09 1.83 -12.29
N VAL A 305 -10.05 2.69 -13.29
CA VAL A 305 -10.54 2.43 -14.65
C VAL A 305 -9.37 2.51 -15.63
N LEU A 306 -9.19 1.46 -16.40
CA LEU A 306 -8.29 1.42 -17.56
C LEU A 306 -9.11 1.54 -18.82
N THR A 307 -8.69 2.39 -19.76
CA THR A 307 -9.35 2.57 -21.07
C THR A 307 -8.32 2.57 -22.19
N LEU A 308 -8.58 1.79 -23.24
CA LEU A 308 -7.77 1.77 -24.46
C LEU A 308 -8.70 1.61 -25.68
N GLY A 309 -8.90 2.66 -26.47
CA GLY A 309 -9.89 2.65 -27.54
C GLY A 309 -11.29 2.37 -27.01
N ASP A 310 -11.91 1.30 -27.46
CA ASP A 310 -13.25 0.86 -27.03
C ASP A 310 -13.20 -0.12 -25.83
N GLU A 311 -12.01 -0.52 -25.40
CA GLU A 311 -11.82 -1.44 -24.27
C GLU A 311 -11.81 -0.66 -22.94
N THR A 312 -12.54 -1.18 -21.96
CA THR A 312 -12.58 -0.61 -20.61
C THR A 312 -12.54 -1.73 -19.58
N LEU A 313 -11.67 -1.58 -18.59
CA LEU A 313 -11.58 -2.44 -17.41
C LEU A 313 -11.78 -1.60 -16.18
N CYS A 314 -12.75 -1.96 -15.34
CA CYS A 314 -12.95 -1.37 -14.01
C CYS A 314 -12.46 -2.36 -12.96
N ASP A 315 -11.61 -1.88 -12.05
CA ASP A 315 -11.13 -2.65 -10.89
C ASP A 315 -11.50 -1.90 -9.62
N CYS A 316 -12.14 -2.62 -8.70
CA CYS A 316 -12.56 -2.09 -7.41
C CYS A 316 -11.84 -2.86 -6.31
N ARG A 317 -10.94 -2.17 -5.59
CA ARG A 317 -10.20 -2.71 -4.47
C ARG A 317 -10.83 -2.27 -3.15
N ASP A 318 -11.02 -3.24 -2.27
CA ASP A 318 -11.47 -3.03 -0.90
C ASP A 318 -10.34 -3.45 0.05
N TYR A 319 -9.81 -2.48 0.80
CA TYR A 319 -8.73 -2.69 1.77
C TYR A 319 -9.27 -2.92 3.18
N SER A 320 -10.59 -2.99 3.36
CA SER A 320 -11.17 -3.27 4.68
C SER A 320 -10.70 -4.62 5.21
N GLY A 321 -10.38 -4.66 6.49
CA GLY A 321 -9.90 -5.89 7.10
C GLY A 321 -9.12 -5.67 8.38
N SER A 322 -8.75 -6.77 9.02
CA SER A 322 -8.02 -6.74 10.29
C SER A 322 -6.69 -7.45 10.17
N TRP A 323 -5.67 -6.93 10.85
CA TRP A 323 -4.36 -7.56 10.98
C TRP A 323 -3.78 -7.33 12.37
N TRP A 324 -2.80 -8.16 12.73
CA TRP A 324 -2.03 -8.02 13.95
C TRP A 324 -0.66 -7.45 13.67
N GLU A 325 -0.13 -6.74 14.65
CA GLU A 325 1.25 -6.26 14.63
C GLU A 325 1.94 -6.56 15.95
N LEU A 326 3.16 -7.06 15.87
CA LEU A 326 4.06 -7.25 17.01
C LEU A 326 5.28 -6.35 16.84
N ASN A 327 5.60 -5.58 17.88
CA ASN A 327 6.77 -4.74 17.95
C ASN A 327 7.68 -5.19 19.10
N LEU A 328 8.97 -5.11 18.86
CA LEU A 328 10.01 -5.23 19.86
C LEU A 328 10.93 -4.01 19.74
N GLY A 329 11.08 -3.25 20.79
CA GLY A 329 11.85 -2.03 20.75
C GLY A 329 12.50 -1.67 22.07
N GLY A 330 13.22 -0.57 22.04
CA GLY A 330 13.88 -0.04 23.21
C GLY A 330 14.66 1.23 22.93
N GLU A 331 15.12 1.82 24.01
CA GLU A 331 15.87 3.06 24.03
C GLU A 331 17.15 2.90 24.86
N LEU A 332 18.20 3.58 24.44
CA LEU A 332 19.46 3.65 25.14
C LEU A 332 19.91 5.11 25.25
N GLU A 333 20.01 5.63 26.45
CA GLU A 333 20.57 6.96 26.74
C GLU A 333 22.10 6.91 26.58
N LEU A 334 22.61 7.58 25.54
CA LEU A 334 24.05 7.66 25.24
C LEU A 334 24.73 8.81 25.95
N GLY A 335 23.98 9.80 26.42
CA GLY A 335 24.49 10.99 27.12
C GLY A 335 23.36 11.88 27.62
N LYS A 336 23.69 13.07 28.10
CA LYS A 336 22.70 13.98 28.69
C LYS A 336 21.58 14.42 27.73
N ASN A 337 21.86 14.43 26.42
CA ASN A 337 20.93 14.92 25.38
C ASN A 337 20.95 14.05 24.14
N ASN A 338 21.41 12.83 24.25
CA ASN A 338 21.50 11.92 23.07
C ASN A 338 20.95 10.56 23.45
N ASP A 339 19.94 10.13 22.73
CA ASP A 339 19.30 8.84 22.90
C ASP A 339 19.32 8.09 21.58
N LEU A 340 19.43 6.78 21.67
CA LEU A 340 19.32 5.86 20.55
C LEU A 340 18.08 5.01 20.74
N TYR A 341 17.20 5.03 19.80
CA TYR A 341 15.98 4.22 19.76
C TYR A 341 16.04 3.18 18.65
N PHE A 342 15.48 2.01 18.89
CA PHE A 342 15.27 0.99 17.90
C PHE A 342 13.89 0.33 18.07
N ASP A 343 13.27 -0.04 16.98
CA ASP A 343 12.01 -0.79 16.93
C ASP A 343 12.03 -1.75 15.73
N VAL A 344 11.56 -2.96 15.96
CA VAL A 344 11.35 -3.98 14.93
C VAL A 344 9.89 -4.40 14.97
N ALA A 345 9.19 -4.19 13.87
CA ALA A 345 7.78 -4.51 13.74
C ALA A 345 7.55 -5.64 12.73
N ARG A 346 6.54 -6.45 13.00
CA ARG A 346 6.03 -7.45 12.05
C ARG A 346 4.52 -7.51 12.08
N SER A 347 3.91 -7.39 10.91
CA SER A 347 2.47 -7.51 10.72
C SER A 347 2.09 -8.89 10.19
N PHE A 348 0.87 -9.33 10.53
CA PHE A 348 0.29 -10.63 10.19
C PHE A 348 -1.22 -10.44 9.91
N GLY A 349 -1.71 -10.92 8.78
CA GLY A 349 -3.10 -10.85 8.37
C GLY A 349 -3.26 -11.01 6.89
#